data_3230a0b9c75b439f85f23bf54c4ebc14
#
_entry.id   3230a0b9c75b439f85f23bf54c4ebc14
#
_cell.length_a   1.000
_cell.length_b   1.000
_cell.length_c   1.000
_cell.angle_alpha   90.00
_cell.angle_beta   90.00
_cell.angle_gamma   90.00
#
_symmetry.space_group_name_H-M   'P 1'
#
loop_
_entity.id
_entity.type
_entity.pdbx_description
1 polymer ?
#
loop_
_entity_poly.entity_id
_entity_poly.type
_entity_poly.pdbx_seq_one_letter_code
_entity_poly.pdbx_strand_id
1 'polypeptide(L)'
;MRVIRWLSTHRFVAVLLALAIYYGVVFYHDDITEYAMVLYYNVGETLYNVYMEYAFIALLVPTLAILGWLIFKSGHWVFFLSLTLANLLMMWASYRLLVTYNIEFVHYFAYMAIAFVLLPVLRHLGETVVVVTLLGAIDEGYQYLVLNPKFEYYDFNDVLLNLIGAGTGVVTALMLGRGAIELRAMPLYASKALWLALSVPLWFYLACQAGWAAVGPIENPDGGEVFALFRKAQGDGFWKEPYVGKFFHVVRPVEGSVLIYGLFLAYFLLHDYALSRLFRSSIGGRV
;
A
#
# COMPACT_ATOMS: atom_id res chain seq x y z
N MET A 1 -13.41 14.06 13.43
CA MET A 1 -13.37 13.55 14.82
C MET A 1 -14.48 12.53 15.15
N ARG A 2 -15.75 12.77 14.80
CA ARG A 2 -16.84 11.81 15.14
C ARG A 2 -16.65 10.43 14.53
N VAL A 3 -16.29 10.32 13.24
CA VAL A 3 -16.08 9.06 12.54
C VAL A 3 -14.95 8.24 13.19
N ILE A 4 -13.79 8.84 13.43
CA ILE A 4 -12.64 8.14 14.04
C ILE A 4 -12.99 7.66 15.46
N ARG A 5 -13.67 8.49 16.26
CA ARG A 5 -14.13 8.09 17.59
C ARG A 5 -15.10 6.91 17.50
N TRP A 6 -16.01 6.94 16.54
CA TRP A 6 -16.94 5.85 16.32
C TRP A 6 -16.22 4.55 15.92
N LEU A 7 -15.25 4.60 14.98
CA LEU A 7 -14.42 3.46 14.60
C LEU A 7 -13.61 2.92 15.80
N SER A 8 -13.07 3.79 16.66
CA SER A 8 -12.31 3.39 17.85
C SER A 8 -13.16 2.67 18.89
N THR A 9 -14.46 3.03 19.01
CA THR A 9 -15.40 2.40 19.94
C THR A 9 -16.03 1.13 19.36
N HIS A 10 -16.23 1.07 18.04
CA HIS A 10 -16.86 -0.06 17.34
C HIS A 10 -15.81 -0.85 16.51
N ARG A 11 -14.76 -1.33 17.18
CA ARG A 11 -13.61 -1.97 16.54
C ARG A 11 -13.99 -3.15 15.65
N PHE A 12 -14.94 -3.98 16.08
CA PHE A 12 -15.42 -5.10 15.26
C PHE A 12 -16.02 -4.61 13.94
N VAL A 13 -16.85 -3.56 13.98
CA VAL A 13 -17.43 -2.98 12.76
C VAL A 13 -16.35 -2.35 11.89
N ALA A 14 -15.33 -1.70 12.49
CA ALA A 14 -14.20 -1.17 11.74
C ALA A 14 -13.42 -2.28 11.02
N VAL A 15 -13.17 -3.42 11.67
CA VAL A 15 -12.55 -4.58 11.03
C VAL A 15 -13.41 -5.11 9.89
N LEU A 16 -14.72 -5.28 10.10
CA LEU A 16 -15.65 -5.73 9.05
C LEU A 16 -15.66 -4.76 7.86
N LEU A 17 -15.64 -3.44 8.13
CA LEU A 17 -15.58 -2.43 7.07
C LEU A 17 -14.25 -2.52 6.29
N ALA A 18 -13.12 -2.67 6.98
CA ALA A 18 -11.83 -2.83 6.33
C ALA A 18 -11.79 -4.10 5.47
N LEU A 19 -12.32 -5.22 5.98
CA LEU A 19 -12.46 -6.47 5.23
C LEU A 19 -13.40 -6.33 4.04
N ALA A 20 -14.50 -5.59 4.17
CA ALA A 20 -15.44 -5.35 3.07
C ALA A 20 -14.78 -4.51 1.96
N ILE A 21 -14.00 -3.48 2.31
CA ILE A 21 -13.23 -2.69 1.34
C ILE A 21 -12.20 -3.58 0.66
N TYR A 22 -11.43 -4.35 1.44
CA TYR A 22 -10.42 -5.27 0.93
C TYR A 22 -11.02 -6.32 -0.01
N TYR A 23 -12.09 -6.99 0.43
CA TYR A 23 -12.81 -7.97 -0.40
C TYR A 23 -13.33 -7.33 -1.70
N GLY A 24 -13.87 -6.10 -1.61
CA GLY A 24 -14.29 -5.35 -2.79
C GLY A 24 -13.15 -5.11 -3.76
N VAL A 25 -11.97 -4.73 -3.27
CA VAL A 25 -10.76 -4.52 -4.12
C VAL A 25 -10.36 -5.82 -4.80
N VAL A 26 -10.18 -6.90 -4.03
CA VAL A 26 -9.72 -8.20 -4.53
C VAL A 26 -10.73 -8.84 -5.48
N PHE A 27 -12.02 -8.84 -5.12
CA PHE A 27 -13.06 -9.52 -5.90
C PHE A 27 -13.40 -8.81 -7.22
N TYR A 28 -13.42 -7.47 -7.21
CA TYR A 28 -13.72 -6.68 -8.41
C TYR A 28 -12.47 -6.27 -9.20
N HIS A 29 -11.31 -6.77 -8.82
CA HIS A 29 -10.06 -6.43 -9.51
C HIS A 29 -10.13 -6.76 -11.01
N ASP A 30 -10.53 -7.99 -11.34
CA ASP A 30 -10.67 -8.43 -12.73
C ASP A 30 -11.71 -7.63 -13.49
N ASP A 31 -12.88 -7.38 -12.89
CA ASP A 31 -13.95 -6.58 -13.52
C ASP A 31 -13.43 -5.16 -13.83
N ILE A 32 -12.74 -4.53 -12.88
CA ILE A 32 -12.17 -3.18 -13.06
C ILE A 32 -11.11 -3.20 -14.17
N THR A 33 -10.26 -4.21 -14.19
CA THR A 33 -9.22 -4.38 -15.21
C THR A 33 -9.85 -4.64 -16.58
N GLU A 34 -10.88 -5.50 -16.67
CA GLU A 34 -11.59 -5.76 -17.91
C GLU A 34 -12.26 -4.49 -18.46
N TYR A 35 -12.97 -3.72 -17.64
CA TYR A 35 -13.55 -2.44 -18.05
C TYR A 35 -12.49 -1.44 -18.50
N ALA A 36 -11.36 -1.37 -17.80
CA ALA A 36 -10.25 -0.52 -18.18
C ALA A 36 -9.66 -0.93 -19.55
N MET A 37 -9.52 -2.24 -19.81
CA MET A 37 -9.03 -2.76 -21.08
C MET A 37 -10.05 -2.56 -22.21
N VAL A 38 -11.34 -2.75 -21.96
CA VAL A 38 -12.40 -2.43 -22.93
C VAL A 38 -12.36 -0.95 -23.30
N LEU A 39 -12.19 -0.06 -22.32
CA LEU A 39 -12.02 1.37 -22.59
C LEU A 39 -10.76 1.62 -23.43
N TYR A 40 -9.64 1.02 -23.06
CA TYR A 40 -8.35 1.13 -23.76
C TYR A 40 -8.51 0.76 -25.26
N TYR A 41 -9.14 -0.39 -25.56
CA TYR A 41 -9.34 -0.83 -26.93
C TYR A 41 -10.33 0.04 -27.73
N ASN A 42 -11.33 0.61 -27.07
CA ASN A 42 -12.35 1.44 -27.74
C ASN A 42 -11.84 2.85 -28.05
N VAL A 43 -11.04 3.47 -27.18
CA VAL A 43 -10.63 4.87 -27.34
C VAL A 43 -9.17 5.01 -27.78
N GLY A 44 -8.40 3.93 -27.73
CA GLY A 44 -6.96 3.94 -27.98
C GLY A 44 -6.14 4.41 -26.78
N GLU A 45 -4.87 4.05 -26.79
CA GLU A 45 -3.93 4.26 -25.69
C GLU A 45 -3.84 5.71 -25.22
N THR A 46 -3.67 6.64 -26.15
CA THR A 46 -3.49 8.06 -25.81
C THR A 46 -4.69 8.61 -25.03
N LEU A 47 -5.90 8.36 -25.52
CA LEU A 47 -7.11 8.90 -24.91
C LEU A 47 -7.44 8.17 -23.59
N TYR A 48 -7.18 6.86 -23.53
CA TYR A 48 -7.27 6.08 -22.31
C TYR A 48 -6.39 6.68 -21.18
N ASN A 49 -5.12 6.93 -21.48
CA ASN A 49 -4.18 7.51 -20.50
C ASN A 49 -4.63 8.90 -20.02
N VAL A 50 -5.17 9.72 -20.91
CA VAL A 50 -5.75 11.04 -20.55
C VAL A 50 -6.95 10.87 -19.60
N TYR A 51 -7.86 9.92 -19.87
CA TYR A 51 -9.00 9.67 -18.99
C TYR A 51 -8.57 9.17 -17.62
N MET A 52 -7.61 8.26 -17.55
CA MET A 52 -7.08 7.75 -16.27
C MET A 52 -6.36 8.85 -15.49
N GLU A 53 -5.60 9.72 -16.16
CA GLU A 53 -4.97 10.88 -15.52
C GLU A 53 -6.02 11.84 -14.94
N TYR A 54 -7.10 12.13 -15.67
CA TYR A 54 -8.20 12.95 -15.13
C TYR A 54 -8.90 12.25 -13.96
N ALA A 55 -9.11 10.94 -14.00
CA ALA A 55 -9.68 10.18 -12.89
C ALA A 55 -8.76 10.24 -11.65
N PHE A 56 -7.45 10.09 -11.85
CA PHE A 56 -6.47 10.26 -10.77
C PHE A 56 -6.52 11.67 -10.16
N ILE A 57 -6.51 12.71 -10.99
CA ILE A 57 -6.60 14.11 -10.55
C ILE A 57 -7.92 14.37 -9.82
N ALA A 58 -9.02 13.83 -10.30
CA ALA A 58 -10.34 13.97 -9.69
C ALA A 58 -10.41 13.37 -8.27
N LEU A 59 -9.63 12.33 -7.99
CA LEU A 59 -9.49 11.76 -6.63
C LEU A 59 -8.42 12.48 -5.81
N LEU A 60 -7.33 12.90 -6.44
CA LEU A 60 -6.22 13.55 -5.77
C LEU A 60 -6.58 14.93 -5.25
N VAL A 61 -7.26 15.77 -6.06
CA VAL A 61 -7.59 17.15 -5.69
C VAL A 61 -8.44 17.24 -4.41
N PRO A 62 -9.57 16.54 -4.28
CA PRO A 62 -10.33 16.56 -3.03
C PRO A 62 -9.55 15.97 -1.86
N THR A 63 -8.72 14.93 -2.10
CA THR A 63 -7.84 14.38 -1.07
C THR A 63 -6.85 15.44 -0.56
N LEU A 64 -6.20 16.18 -1.46
CA LEU A 64 -5.29 17.27 -1.09
C LEU A 64 -6.00 18.41 -0.36
N ALA A 65 -7.21 18.76 -0.78
CA ALA A 65 -8.01 19.78 -0.11
C ALA A 65 -8.37 19.37 1.33
N ILE A 66 -8.76 18.11 1.52
CA ILE A 66 -9.03 17.54 2.85
C ILE A 66 -7.76 17.53 3.70
N LEU A 67 -6.64 17.03 3.17
CA LEU A 67 -5.35 16.99 3.88
C LEU A 67 -4.90 18.38 4.26
N GLY A 68 -4.94 19.36 3.34
CA GLY A 68 -4.57 20.75 3.60
C GLY A 68 -5.41 21.37 4.72
N TRP A 69 -6.75 21.16 4.70
CA TRP A 69 -7.63 21.60 5.75
C TRP A 69 -7.32 20.95 7.11
N LEU A 70 -7.01 19.63 7.13
CA LEU A 70 -6.65 18.90 8.34
C LEU A 70 -5.31 19.38 8.91
N ILE A 71 -4.31 19.60 8.06
CA ILE A 71 -2.99 20.12 8.44
C ILE A 71 -3.17 21.47 9.12
N PHE A 72 -3.92 22.38 8.50
CA PHE A 72 -4.19 23.71 9.03
C PHE A 72 -4.87 23.65 10.41
N LYS A 73 -5.80 22.71 10.60
CA LYS A 73 -6.52 22.52 11.88
C LYS A 73 -5.76 21.73 12.94
N SER A 74 -4.64 21.08 12.61
CA SER A 74 -3.97 20.13 13.50
C SER A 74 -3.25 20.76 14.69
N GLY A 75 -2.86 22.06 14.63
CA GLY A 75 -1.99 22.71 15.63
C GLY A 75 -0.53 22.22 15.63
N HIS A 76 -0.19 21.20 14.82
CA HIS A 76 1.17 20.70 14.54
C HIS A 76 1.40 20.69 13.04
N TRP A 77 1.03 21.79 12.41
CA TRP A 77 0.98 21.87 10.95
C TRP A 77 2.31 21.55 10.26
N VAL A 78 3.46 21.98 10.84
CA VAL A 78 4.78 21.68 10.26
C VAL A 78 5.02 20.18 10.18
N PHE A 79 4.77 19.45 11.27
CA PHE A 79 4.94 18.00 11.32
C PHE A 79 4.04 17.29 10.30
N PHE A 80 2.75 17.61 10.30
CA PHE A 80 1.81 16.96 9.39
C PHE A 80 2.02 17.38 7.92
N LEU A 81 2.42 18.63 7.67
CA LEU A 81 2.78 19.08 6.34
C LEU A 81 3.99 18.30 5.81
N SER A 82 5.07 18.21 6.58
CA SER A 82 6.27 17.48 6.19
C SER A 82 5.97 16.00 5.90
N LEU A 83 5.17 15.37 6.75
CA LEU A 83 4.80 13.97 6.58
C LEU A 83 3.88 13.76 5.37
N THR A 84 2.92 14.65 5.15
CA THR A 84 2.05 14.63 3.97
C THR A 84 2.84 14.86 2.70
N LEU A 85 3.75 15.82 2.69
CA LEU A 85 4.63 16.09 1.54
C LEU A 85 5.52 14.88 1.23
N ALA A 86 6.07 14.21 2.24
CA ALA A 86 6.87 12.99 2.04
C ALA A 86 6.02 11.87 1.39
N ASN A 87 4.80 11.63 1.86
CA ASN A 87 3.89 10.64 1.27
C ASN A 87 3.47 11.02 -0.16
N LEU A 88 3.17 12.30 -0.41
CA LEU A 88 2.82 12.78 -1.74
C LEU A 88 4.00 12.69 -2.72
N LEU A 89 5.22 12.95 -2.23
CA LEU A 89 6.43 12.78 -3.05
C LEU A 89 6.66 11.31 -3.40
N MET A 90 6.47 10.40 -2.44
CA MET A 90 6.54 8.96 -2.71
C MET A 90 5.45 8.52 -3.70
N MET A 91 4.21 9.00 -3.52
CA MET A 91 3.11 8.73 -4.46
C MET A 91 3.41 9.26 -5.87
N TRP A 92 3.89 10.49 -5.97
CA TRP A 92 4.26 11.08 -7.26
C TRP A 92 5.42 10.32 -7.92
N ALA A 93 6.48 10.03 -7.15
CA ALA A 93 7.64 9.30 -7.66
C ALA A 93 7.25 7.89 -8.13
N SER A 94 6.48 7.14 -7.33
CA SER A 94 6.04 5.81 -7.71
C SER A 94 5.05 5.84 -8.89
N TYR A 95 4.16 6.82 -8.97
CA TYR A 95 3.30 7.00 -10.15
C TYR A 95 4.12 7.22 -11.43
N ARG A 96 5.20 8.02 -11.35
CA ARG A 96 6.07 8.29 -12.51
C ARG A 96 7.00 7.13 -12.86
N LEU A 97 7.41 6.34 -11.87
CA LEU A 97 8.45 5.33 -12.03
C LEU A 97 7.91 3.90 -12.14
N LEU A 98 6.82 3.57 -11.45
CA LEU A 98 6.37 2.20 -11.26
C LEU A 98 5.06 1.88 -11.99
N VAL A 99 4.18 2.86 -12.19
CA VAL A 99 2.87 2.64 -12.81
C VAL A 99 3.02 2.41 -14.30
N THR A 100 2.58 1.25 -14.75
CA THR A 100 2.57 0.85 -16.16
C THR A 100 1.29 1.30 -16.85
N TYR A 101 0.16 0.87 -16.31
CA TYR A 101 -1.17 1.29 -16.74
C TYR A 101 -1.72 2.26 -15.71
N ASN A 102 -2.22 3.40 -16.17
CA ASN A 102 -2.63 4.46 -15.25
C ASN A 102 -3.74 4.04 -14.27
N ILE A 103 -4.49 2.97 -14.55
CA ILE A 103 -5.50 2.42 -13.63
C ILE A 103 -4.90 1.92 -12.30
N GLU A 104 -3.63 1.53 -12.27
CA GLU A 104 -2.94 1.06 -11.07
C GLU A 104 -2.95 2.09 -9.93
N PHE A 105 -3.25 3.37 -10.21
CA PHE A 105 -3.41 4.40 -9.18
C PHE A 105 -4.50 4.05 -8.13
N VAL A 106 -5.44 3.17 -8.47
CA VAL A 106 -6.51 2.72 -7.58
C VAL A 106 -5.94 2.12 -6.29
N HIS A 107 -4.79 1.45 -6.38
CA HIS A 107 -4.09 0.88 -5.23
C HIS A 107 -3.83 1.91 -4.13
N TYR A 108 -3.41 3.14 -4.46
CA TYR A 108 -3.18 4.19 -3.46
C TYR A 108 -4.44 4.49 -2.62
N PHE A 109 -5.58 4.68 -3.29
CA PHE A 109 -6.81 5.12 -2.63
C PHE A 109 -7.48 3.97 -1.88
N ALA A 110 -7.47 2.78 -2.43
CA ALA A 110 -8.04 1.59 -1.80
C ALA A 110 -7.32 1.26 -0.49
N TYR A 111 -6.01 1.16 -0.53
CA TYR A 111 -5.21 0.82 0.64
C TYR A 111 -5.07 1.99 1.62
N MET A 112 -5.19 3.24 1.16
CA MET A 112 -5.38 4.41 2.02
C MET A 112 -6.67 4.28 2.84
N ALA A 113 -7.78 3.88 2.22
CA ALA A 113 -9.05 3.72 2.92
C ALA A 113 -9.00 2.58 3.95
N ILE A 114 -8.40 1.44 3.61
CA ILE A 114 -8.22 0.30 4.53
C ILE A 114 -7.40 0.73 5.75
N ALA A 115 -6.24 1.37 5.54
CA ALA A 115 -5.37 1.83 6.62
C ALA A 115 -6.04 2.90 7.50
N PHE A 116 -6.80 3.83 6.89
CA PHE A 116 -7.59 4.82 7.60
C PHE A 116 -8.59 4.18 8.58
N VAL A 117 -9.27 3.12 8.16
CA VAL A 117 -10.25 2.41 8.99
C VAL A 117 -9.57 1.55 10.07
N LEU A 118 -8.41 0.95 9.76
CA LEU A 118 -7.72 0.03 10.68
C LEU A 118 -6.88 0.75 11.76
N LEU A 119 -6.36 1.96 11.53
CA LEU A 119 -5.55 2.65 12.53
C LEU A 119 -6.27 2.83 13.89
N PRO A 120 -7.57 3.23 13.97
CA PRO A 120 -8.30 3.30 15.21
C PRO A 120 -8.42 1.97 15.97
N VAL A 121 -8.31 0.85 15.26
CA VAL A 121 -8.38 -0.51 15.82
C VAL A 121 -7.02 -0.94 16.36
N LEU A 122 -5.98 -0.88 15.51
CA LEU A 122 -4.63 -1.33 15.82
C LEU A 122 -3.89 -0.35 16.73
N ARG A 123 -4.18 0.93 16.62
CA ARG A 123 -3.62 2.02 17.45
C ARG A 123 -2.11 2.14 17.39
N HIS A 124 -1.51 1.67 16.29
CA HIS A 124 -0.08 1.72 16.05
C HIS A 124 0.20 1.92 14.54
N LEU A 125 0.89 3.02 14.17
CA LEU A 125 1.09 3.38 12.77
C LEU A 125 1.83 2.28 12.00
N GLY A 126 2.99 1.86 12.52
CA GLY A 126 3.81 0.83 11.88
C GLY A 126 3.06 -0.50 11.72
N GLU A 127 2.37 -0.99 12.76
CA GLU A 127 1.55 -2.22 12.61
C GLU A 127 0.45 -2.08 11.57
N THR A 128 -0.21 -0.92 11.53
CA THR A 128 -1.27 -0.69 10.55
C THR A 128 -0.72 -0.74 9.12
N VAL A 129 0.42 -0.07 8.88
CA VAL A 129 1.07 -0.11 7.56
C VAL A 129 1.50 -1.52 7.21
N VAL A 130 2.14 -2.26 8.13
CA VAL A 130 2.54 -3.66 7.89
C VAL A 130 1.35 -4.54 7.57
N VAL A 131 0.27 -4.50 8.37
CA VAL A 131 -0.92 -5.33 8.15
C VAL A 131 -1.54 -5.02 6.80
N VAL A 132 -1.69 -3.75 6.45
CA VAL A 132 -2.33 -3.33 5.20
C VAL A 132 -1.46 -3.69 3.99
N THR A 133 -0.12 -3.57 4.11
CA THR A 133 0.80 -4.01 3.06
C THR A 133 0.78 -5.53 2.88
N LEU A 134 0.69 -6.30 3.97
CA LEU A 134 0.53 -7.77 3.88
C LEU A 134 -0.78 -8.16 3.19
N LEU A 135 -1.88 -7.44 3.44
CA LEU A 135 -3.12 -7.64 2.68
C LEU A 135 -2.91 -7.36 1.19
N GLY A 136 -2.18 -6.30 0.84
CA GLY A 136 -1.82 -6.02 -0.55
C GLY A 136 -0.93 -7.10 -1.17
N ALA A 137 0.04 -7.61 -0.42
CA ALA A 137 0.88 -8.72 -0.87
C ALA A 137 0.10 -10.03 -1.09
N ILE A 138 -0.94 -10.28 -0.28
CA ILE A 138 -1.87 -11.41 -0.47
C ILE A 138 -2.74 -11.18 -1.71
N ASP A 139 -3.20 -9.97 -1.95
CA ASP A 139 -3.95 -9.59 -3.14
C ASP A 139 -3.14 -9.88 -4.42
N GLU A 140 -1.90 -9.42 -4.49
CA GLU A 140 -0.99 -9.73 -5.60
C GLU A 140 -0.76 -11.24 -5.77
N GLY A 141 -0.62 -11.96 -4.65
CA GLY A 141 -0.51 -13.42 -4.68
C GLY A 141 -1.78 -14.09 -5.24
N TYR A 142 -2.95 -13.59 -4.90
CA TYR A 142 -4.24 -14.08 -5.40
C TYR A 142 -4.40 -13.78 -6.91
N GLN A 143 -4.06 -12.58 -7.34
CA GLN A 143 -4.07 -12.21 -8.75
C GLN A 143 -3.15 -13.12 -9.56
N TYR A 144 -1.92 -13.33 -9.08
CA TYR A 144 -0.94 -14.19 -9.73
C TYR A 144 -1.38 -15.67 -9.80
N LEU A 145 -1.90 -16.24 -8.70
CA LEU A 145 -2.17 -17.68 -8.62
C LEU A 145 -3.56 -18.06 -9.16
N VAL A 146 -4.55 -17.17 -9.02
CA VAL A 146 -5.96 -17.51 -9.24
C VAL A 146 -6.58 -16.78 -10.41
N LEU A 147 -6.42 -15.44 -10.46
CA LEU A 147 -7.11 -14.63 -11.45
C LEU A 147 -6.41 -14.69 -12.81
N ASN A 148 -5.11 -14.53 -12.82
CA ASN A 148 -4.33 -14.37 -14.03
C ASN A 148 -3.05 -15.23 -14.06
N PRO A 149 -3.16 -16.57 -13.99
CA PRO A 149 -1.99 -17.44 -14.06
C PRO A 149 -1.18 -17.28 -15.36
N LYS A 150 -1.75 -16.60 -16.37
CA LYS A 150 -1.07 -16.29 -17.64
C LYS A 150 -0.11 -15.10 -17.56
N PHE A 151 -0.26 -14.21 -16.58
CA PHE A 151 0.65 -13.07 -16.39
C PHE A 151 1.98 -13.46 -15.75
N GLU A 152 2.07 -14.65 -15.17
CA GLU A 152 3.32 -15.31 -14.79
C GLU A 152 4.26 -14.45 -13.91
N TYR A 153 3.74 -13.49 -13.09
CA TYR A 153 4.58 -12.70 -12.21
C TYR A 153 3.82 -12.12 -11.00
N TYR A 154 4.56 -12.00 -9.90
CA TYR A 154 4.11 -11.31 -8.70
C TYR A 154 4.54 -9.83 -8.75
N ASP A 155 3.61 -8.89 -8.65
CA ASP A 155 3.93 -7.47 -8.87
C ASP A 155 4.34 -6.73 -7.59
N PHE A 156 5.65 -6.55 -7.40
CA PHE A 156 6.19 -5.72 -6.31
C PHE A 156 5.88 -4.23 -6.47
N ASN A 157 5.61 -3.75 -7.68
CA ASN A 157 5.23 -2.36 -7.90
C ASN A 157 3.92 -2.09 -7.15
N ASP A 158 2.91 -2.94 -7.34
CA ASP A 158 1.59 -2.77 -6.73
C ASP A 158 1.63 -2.95 -5.20
N VAL A 159 2.46 -3.86 -4.68
CA VAL A 159 2.71 -3.93 -3.23
C VAL A 159 3.28 -2.61 -2.67
N LEU A 160 4.16 -1.93 -3.41
CA LEU A 160 4.68 -0.62 -3.01
C LEU A 160 3.62 0.49 -3.11
N LEU A 161 2.77 0.47 -4.15
CA LEU A 161 1.65 1.41 -4.25
C LEU A 161 0.68 1.24 -3.07
N ASN A 162 0.38 -0.01 -2.70
CA ASN A 162 -0.45 -0.37 -1.55
C ASN A 162 0.17 0.16 -0.23
N LEU A 163 1.48 0.00 -0.04
CA LEU A 163 2.19 0.51 1.13
C LEU A 163 2.14 2.04 1.22
N ILE A 164 2.37 2.75 0.11
CA ILE A 164 2.32 4.22 0.06
C ILE A 164 0.90 4.71 0.35
N GLY A 165 -0.11 4.03 -0.21
CA GLY A 165 -1.51 4.26 0.12
C GLY A 165 -1.78 4.09 1.61
N ALA A 166 -1.34 2.97 2.20
CA ALA A 166 -1.46 2.70 3.63
C ALA A 166 -0.81 3.78 4.48
N GLY A 167 0.39 4.23 4.11
CA GLY A 167 1.09 5.34 4.77
C GLY A 167 0.27 6.63 4.78
N THR A 168 -0.32 6.99 3.65
CA THR A 168 -1.19 8.18 3.55
C THR A 168 -2.45 8.01 4.40
N GLY A 169 -3.01 6.81 4.43
CA GLY A 169 -4.20 6.48 5.24
C GLY A 169 -3.95 6.63 6.74
N VAL A 170 -2.82 6.12 7.26
CA VAL A 170 -2.50 6.27 8.70
C VAL A 170 -2.23 7.73 9.08
N VAL A 171 -1.58 8.51 8.22
CA VAL A 171 -1.35 9.94 8.44
C VAL A 171 -2.68 10.71 8.51
N THR A 172 -3.57 10.44 7.57
CA THR A 172 -4.90 11.05 7.51
C THR A 172 -5.73 10.69 8.75
N ALA A 173 -5.74 9.41 9.12
CA ALA A 173 -6.45 8.95 10.31
C ALA A 173 -5.87 9.55 11.60
N LEU A 174 -4.54 9.71 11.70
CA LEU A 174 -3.88 10.34 12.83
C LEU A 174 -4.27 11.82 12.97
N MET A 175 -4.30 12.57 11.86
CA MET A 175 -4.73 13.97 11.86
C MET A 175 -6.17 14.13 12.32
N LEU A 176 -7.08 13.32 11.76
CA LEU A 176 -8.51 13.36 12.13
C LEU A 176 -8.79 12.80 13.52
N GLY A 177 -8.02 11.80 13.93
CA GLY A 177 -8.20 11.06 15.17
C GLY A 177 -7.50 11.65 16.38
N ARG A 178 -6.86 12.79 16.26
CA ARG A 178 -6.14 13.44 17.33
C ARG A 178 -7.05 13.69 18.53
N GLY A 179 -6.68 13.12 19.70
CA GLY A 179 -7.52 13.14 20.90
C GLY A 179 -8.71 12.15 20.89
N ALA A 180 -8.86 11.35 19.83
CA ALA A 180 -9.85 10.28 19.75
C ALA A 180 -9.20 8.90 19.57
N ILE A 181 -8.00 8.82 19.00
CA ILE A 181 -7.19 7.61 18.97
C ILE A 181 -6.18 7.66 20.12
N GLU A 182 -6.23 6.68 20.99
CA GLU A 182 -5.18 6.44 21.97
C GLU A 182 -4.14 5.53 21.33
N LEU A 183 -3.03 6.10 20.88
CA LEU A 183 -1.93 5.31 20.34
C LEU A 183 -1.36 4.39 21.42
N ARG A 184 -1.07 3.15 21.03
CA ARG A 184 -0.52 2.12 21.93
C ARG A 184 1.00 2.16 21.90
N ALA A 185 1.63 2.41 23.06
CA ALA A 185 3.06 2.21 23.21
C ALA A 185 3.39 0.72 23.05
N MET A 186 4.24 0.39 22.08
CA MET A 186 4.63 -0.98 21.81
C MET A 186 6.03 -0.97 21.19
N PRO A 187 7.01 -1.61 21.83
CA PRO A 187 8.34 -1.69 21.25
C PRO A 187 8.33 -2.53 19.96
N LEU A 188 9.23 -2.22 19.05
CA LEU A 188 9.33 -2.85 17.73
C LEU A 188 9.31 -4.39 17.81
N TYR A 189 10.06 -4.96 18.75
CA TYR A 189 10.16 -6.41 18.92
C TYR A 189 8.87 -7.08 19.41
N ALA A 190 7.89 -6.34 19.91
CA ALA A 190 6.60 -6.87 20.35
C ALA A 190 5.56 -6.90 19.23
N SER A 191 5.85 -6.36 18.06
CA SER A 191 4.93 -6.35 16.93
C SER A 191 4.84 -7.72 16.26
N LYS A 192 3.70 -8.39 16.43
CA LYS A 192 3.43 -9.68 15.77
C LYS A 192 3.32 -9.51 14.24
N ALA A 193 2.74 -8.41 13.78
CA ALA A 193 2.63 -8.13 12.35
C ALA A 193 4.00 -7.97 11.70
N LEU A 194 4.93 -7.27 12.36
CA LEU A 194 6.30 -7.14 11.87
C LEU A 194 7.02 -8.49 11.82
N TRP A 195 6.89 -9.31 12.87
CA TRP A 195 7.49 -10.65 12.88
C TRP A 195 6.92 -11.55 11.79
N LEU A 196 5.59 -11.47 11.54
CA LEU A 196 4.97 -12.16 10.42
C LEU A 196 5.58 -11.70 9.10
N ALA A 197 5.66 -10.39 8.86
CA ALA A 197 6.27 -9.85 7.65
C ALA A 197 7.74 -10.28 7.49
N LEU A 198 8.53 -10.21 8.57
CA LEU A 198 9.94 -10.64 8.55
C LEU A 198 10.11 -12.15 8.32
N SER A 199 9.10 -12.96 8.64
CA SER A 199 9.12 -14.40 8.37
C SER A 199 8.87 -14.74 6.89
N VAL A 200 8.25 -13.85 6.10
CA VAL A 200 7.91 -14.11 4.69
C VAL A 200 9.15 -14.49 3.85
N PRO A 201 10.28 -13.76 3.89
CA PRO A 201 11.47 -14.16 3.14
C PRO A 201 12.01 -15.53 3.54
N LEU A 202 11.91 -15.88 4.84
CA LEU A 202 12.33 -17.21 5.33
C LEU A 202 11.42 -18.30 4.76
N TRP A 203 10.09 -18.12 4.84
CA TRP A 203 9.16 -19.08 4.28
C TRP A 203 9.32 -19.23 2.78
N PHE A 204 9.55 -18.12 2.07
CA PHE A 204 9.82 -18.14 0.65
C PHE A 204 11.12 -18.88 0.33
N TYR A 205 12.20 -18.65 1.10
CA TYR A 205 13.46 -19.38 0.96
C TYR A 205 13.26 -20.89 1.16
N LEU A 206 12.52 -21.29 2.20
CA LEU A 206 12.22 -22.70 2.46
C LEU A 206 11.37 -23.31 1.33
N ALA A 207 10.41 -22.57 0.77
CA ALA A 207 9.65 -23.00 -0.39
C ALA A 207 10.54 -23.20 -1.63
N CYS A 208 11.54 -22.33 -1.85
CA CYS A 208 12.52 -22.50 -2.90
C CYS A 208 13.35 -23.76 -2.70
N GLN A 209 13.80 -24.05 -1.47
CA GLN A 209 14.56 -25.29 -1.17
C GLN A 209 13.70 -26.54 -1.35
N ALA A 210 12.39 -26.45 -1.15
CA ALA A 210 11.43 -27.54 -1.37
C ALA A 210 11.02 -27.70 -2.86
N GLY A 211 11.46 -26.81 -3.74
CA GLY A 211 11.06 -26.80 -5.15
C GLY A 211 9.64 -26.26 -5.42
N TRP A 212 9.00 -25.63 -4.43
CA TRP A 212 7.67 -25.05 -4.58
C TRP A 212 7.68 -23.60 -5.05
N ALA A 213 8.82 -22.95 -4.91
CA ALA A 213 9.01 -21.57 -5.36
C ALA A 213 10.39 -21.39 -6.00
N ALA A 214 10.55 -20.30 -6.77
CA ALA A 214 11.83 -19.92 -7.36
C ALA A 214 11.92 -18.40 -7.54
N VAL A 215 13.14 -17.91 -7.75
CA VAL A 215 13.42 -16.53 -8.15
C VAL A 215 13.96 -16.56 -9.57
N GLY A 216 13.29 -15.86 -10.49
CA GLY A 216 13.69 -15.78 -11.89
C GLY A 216 12.82 -16.64 -12.82
N PRO A 217 13.13 -16.61 -14.13
CA PRO A 217 12.41 -17.41 -15.10
C PRO A 217 12.60 -18.88 -14.80
N ILE A 218 11.53 -19.64 -14.78
CA ILE A 218 11.57 -21.09 -14.67
C ILE A 218 11.29 -21.64 -16.06
N GLU A 219 12.30 -22.31 -16.59
CA GLU A 219 12.05 -23.30 -17.63
C GLU A 219 11.58 -24.57 -16.90
N ASN A 220 10.27 -24.77 -16.83
CA ASN A 220 9.74 -26.00 -16.27
C ASN A 220 9.35 -26.96 -17.41
N PRO A 221 10.24 -27.85 -17.83
CA PRO A 221 9.98 -28.78 -18.92
C PRO A 221 8.87 -29.79 -18.57
N ASP A 222 8.60 -30.00 -17.27
CA ASP A 222 7.67 -31.02 -16.78
C ASP A 222 6.28 -30.48 -16.39
N GLY A 223 6.02 -29.18 -16.59
CA GLY A 223 4.70 -28.57 -16.42
C GLY A 223 4.20 -28.47 -14.96
N GLY A 224 5.09 -28.60 -13.97
CA GLY A 224 4.74 -28.39 -12.55
C GLY A 224 4.55 -26.90 -12.25
N GLU A 225 3.49 -26.56 -11.51
CA GLU A 225 3.24 -25.19 -11.07
C GLU A 225 4.19 -24.83 -9.93
N VAL A 226 5.23 -24.06 -10.23
CA VAL A 226 6.15 -23.49 -9.24
C VAL A 226 5.85 -21.99 -9.12
N PHE A 227 5.66 -21.50 -7.89
CA PHE A 227 5.50 -20.08 -7.64
C PHE A 227 6.80 -19.33 -7.95
N ALA A 228 6.79 -18.50 -8.99
CA ALA A 228 7.99 -17.77 -9.43
C ALA A 228 7.90 -16.28 -9.07
N LEU A 229 8.82 -15.80 -8.23
CA LEU A 229 9.08 -14.37 -8.08
C LEU A 229 9.83 -13.84 -9.30
N PHE A 230 9.12 -13.68 -10.39
CA PHE A 230 9.68 -13.23 -11.65
C PHE A 230 8.62 -12.48 -12.47
N ARG A 231 9.01 -11.37 -13.07
CA ARG A 231 8.19 -10.67 -14.06
C ARG A 231 8.80 -10.85 -15.45
N LYS A 232 8.04 -11.40 -16.39
CA LYS A 232 8.52 -11.74 -17.75
C LYS A 232 9.09 -10.54 -18.53
N ALA A 233 8.67 -9.33 -18.19
CA ALA A 233 9.16 -8.09 -18.80
C ALA A 233 10.52 -7.63 -18.27
N GLN A 234 11.14 -8.38 -17.37
CA GLN A 234 12.31 -7.93 -16.63
C GLN A 234 13.61 -7.97 -17.43
N GLY A 235 13.86 -8.17 -18.61
CA GLY A 235 15.20 -8.09 -19.21
C GLY A 235 16.20 -7.32 -18.34
N ASP A 236 17.46 -7.25 -18.70
CA ASP A 236 18.55 -6.72 -17.86
C ASP A 236 18.51 -5.19 -17.63
N GLY A 237 17.68 -4.45 -18.33
CA GLY A 237 17.58 -2.99 -18.23
C GLY A 237 16.77 -2.51 -17.02
N PHE A 238 17.21 -1.41 -16.39
CA PHE A 238 16.46 -0.73 -15.32
C PHE A 238 15.10 -0.22 -15.82
N TRP A 239 15.09 0.41 -17.01
CA TRP A 239 13.89 0.93 -17.61
C TRP A 239 13.27 -0.05 -18.60
N LYS A 240 11.96 -0.14 -18.55
CA LYS A 240 11.13 -0.84 -19.52
C LYS A 240 10.29 0.17 -20.27
N GLU A 241 10.10 -0.07 -21.56
CA GLU A 241 9.26 0.73 -22.43
C GLU A 241 8.13 -0.16 -22.95
N PRO A 242 6.99 -0.25 -22.26
CA PRO A 242 5.86 -1.08 -22.70
C PRO A 242 5.27 -0.55 -24.01
N TYR A 243 5.36 0.74 -24.24
CA TYR A 243 4.98 1.43 -25.45
C TYR A 243 5.80 2.72 -25.64
N VAL A 244 5.85 3.20 -26.87
CA VAL A 244 6.74 4.30 -27.29
C VAL A 244 6.61 5.52 -26.39
N GLY A 245 7.72 5.93 -25.78
CA GLY A 245 7.84 7.14 -24.96
C GLY A 245 7.42 6.98 -23.51
N LYS A 246 6.92 5.83 -23.06
CA LYS A 246 6.65 5.60 -21.65
C LYS A 246 7.65 4.63 -21.05
N PHE A 247 8.40 5.13 -20.09
CA PHE A 247 9.37 4.34 -19.33
C PHE A 247 8.88 4.11 -17.91
N PHE A 248 8.99 2.87 -17.43
CA PHE A 248 8.71 2.50 -16.05
C PHE A 248 9.76 1.53 -15.53
N HIS A 249 9.87 1.42 -14.22
CA HIS A 249 10.76 0.48 -13.56
C HIS A 249 9.97 -0.69 -13.00
N VAL A 250 10.45 -1.89 -13.23
CA VAL A 250 9.92 -3.11 -12.62
C VAL A 250 10.75 -3.44 -11.40
N VAL A 251 10.17 -3.25 -10.23
CA VAL A 251 10.83 -3.51 -8.95
C VAL A 251 11.16 -5.00 -8.82
N ARG A 252 12.43 -5.29 -8.57
CA ARG A 252 12.93 -6.66 -8.38
C ARG A 252 12.63 -7.15 -6.96
N PRO A 253 12.52 -8.47 -6.72
CA PRO A 253 12.16 -9.01 -5.40
C PRO A 253 13.04 -8.50 -4.25
N VAL A 254 14.36 -8.43 -4.43
CA VAL A 254 15.29 -7.92 -3.40
C VAL A 254 15.11 -6.42 -3.20
N GLU A 255 15.01 -5.65 -4.29
CA GLU A 255 14.81 -4.21 -4.27
C GLU A 255 13.48 -3.87 -3.59
N GLY A 256 12.38 -4.53 -3.98
CA GLY A 256 11.07 -4.36 -3.37
C GLY A 256 11.07 -4.70 -1.87
N SER A 257 11.73 -5.80 -1.49
CA SER A 257 11.86 -6.16 -0.10
C SER A 257 12.61 -5.10 0.71
N VAL A 258 13.72 -4.58 0.21
CA VAL A 258 14.49 -3.52 0.90
C VAL A 258 13.65 -2.26 1.08
N LEU A 259 12.92 -1.84 0.04
CA LEU A 259 12.05 -0.66 0.11
C LEU A 259 10.90 -0.87 1.11
N ILE A 260 10.22 -2.00 1.05
CA ILE A 260 9.09 -2.34 1.93
C ILE A 260 9.54 -2.37 3.39
N TYR A 261 10.61 -3.10 3.73
CA TYR A 261 11.08 -3.19 5.11
C TYR A 261 11.68 -1.88 5.62
N GLY A 262 12.34 -1.11 4.76
CA GLY A 262 12.82 0.24 5.07
C GLY A 262 11.67 1.18 5.45
N LEU A 263 10.57 1.14 4.70
CA LEU A 263 9.38 1.92 4.99
C LEU A 263 8.64 1.41 6.24
N PHE A 264 8.58 0.10 6.48
CA PHE A 264 8.04 -0.43 7.74
C PHE A 264 8.78 0.16 8.94
N LEU A 265 10.12 0.10 8.93
CA LEU A 265 10.94 0.69 9.99
C LEU A 265 10.66 2.18 10.15
N ALA A 266 10.56 2.93 9.06
CA ALA A 266 10.26 4.36 9.10
C ALA A 266 8.90 4.64 9.79
N TYR A 267 7.85 3.86 9.53
CA TYR A 267 6.55 4.03 10.17
C TYR A 267 6.53 3.60 11.64
N PHE A 268 7.37 2.65 12.05
CA PHE A 268 7.56 2.34 13.47
C PHE A 268 8.26 3.49 14.20
N LEU A 269 9.35 4.03 13.66
CA LEU A 269 10.04 5.21 14.20
C LEU A 269 9.13 6.43 14.26
N LEU A 270 8.31 6.63 13.22
CA LEU A 270 7.32 7.69 13.19
C LEU A 270 6.27 7.53 14.29
N HIS A 271 5.84 6.28 14.57
CA HIS A 271 4.90 6.00 15.66
C HIS A 271 5.47 6.43 17.00
N ASP A 272 6.70 6.03 17.31
CA ASP A 272 7.38 6.39 18.57
C ASP A 272 7.56 7.91 18.70
N TYR A 273 7.92 8.56 17.61
CA TYR A 273 8.01 10.02 17.57
C TYR A 273 6.64 10.68 17.83
N ALA A 274 5.58 10.23 17.13
CA ALA A 274 4.24 10.76 17.31
C ALA A 274 3.74 10.57 18.74
N LEU A 275 3.94 9.37 19.31
CA LEU A 275 3.58 9.05 20.69
C LEU A 275 4.29 9.99 21.69
N SER A 276 5.59 10.21 21.50
CA SER A 276 6.40 11.03 22.41
C SER A 276 6.13 12.53 22.33
N ARG A 277 5.73 13.06 21.16
CA ARG A 277 5.60 14.49 20.93
C ARG A 277 4.16 15.00 20.85
N LEU A 278 3.26 14.20 20.30
CA LEU A 278 1.88 14.65 20.04
C LEU A 278 0.91 14.24 21.16
N PHE A 279 1.24 13.19 21.93
CA PHE A 279 0.32 12.60 22.91
C PHE A 279 0.82 12.69 24.37
N ARG A 280 2.07 13.11 24.63
CA ARG A 280 2.60 13.28 26.01
C ARG A 280 1.84 14.30 26.86
N SER A 281 1.28 15.34 26.25
CA SER A 281 0.55 16.40 26.98
C SER A 281 -0.76 15.92 27.60
N SER A 282 -1.32 14.79 27.14
CA SER A 282 -2.55 14.23 27.70
C SER A 282 -2.32 13.30 28.91
N ILE A 283 -1.08 12.85 29.16
CA ILE A 283 -0.75 11.94 30.24
C ILE A 283 -0.29 12.70 31.50
N GLY A 284 0.29 13.90 31.33
CA GLY A 284 0.80 14.73 32.44
C GLY A 284 -0.24 15.58 33.20
N GLY A 285 -1.49 15.55 32.80
CA GLY A 285 -2.57 16.34 33.42
C GLY A 285 -3.48 15.58 34.39
N ARG A 286 -3.14 14.34 34.74
CA ARG A 286 -3.87 13.52 35.73
C ARG A 286 -2.93 13.03 36.86
N VAL A 287 -2.29 13.96 37.54
CA VAL A 287 -1.68 13.71 38.84
C VAL A 287 -2.25 14.72 39.81
#